data_b7a7f13c4a4ddfa5dbdd03c299bd4b9a
#
_entry.id   b7a7f13c4a4ddfa5dbdd03c299bd4b9a
#
_cell.length_a   1.000
_cell.length_b   1.000
_cell.length_c   1.000
_cell.angle_alpha   90.00
_cell.angle_beta   90.00
_cell.angle_gamma   90.00
#
_symmetry.space_group_name_H-M   'P 1'
#
loop_
_entity.id
_entity.type
_entity.pdbx_description
1 polymer ?
#
loop_
_entity_poly.entity_id
_entity_poly.type
_entity_poly.pdbx_seq_one_letter_code
_entity_poly.pdbx_strand_id
1 'polypeptide(L)'
;MRLPAFVLALLIPLVPLVQRSIDARQGSFAERARPLFSESPERLRRLVPGFELLFADVYWLRAVQYYGSERVFNPDPSYDNLRPLIDITTALDPRLELAYRYGAIFLSEDRPIGAGKPELGLEVLEKGVRALPGSWRLRWDLGAHWFFYMKDAKRAAAVLRGAKSITGAPYWLENLAARFLEGDDRNSAREIWRHQYEIGEGGVRDNALYNMQVLDALDIRDAYNAAIERFRSASGRSPTSLQELAQAGYVREPVPRDPTGVHFVYDPKAGRLRIARTSRLWRSKYE
;
A
#
# COMPACT_ATOMS: atom_id res chain seq x y z
N MET A 1 -37.11 50.52 3.01
CA MET A 1 -36.64 49.14 2.97
C MET A 1 -36.60 48.48 1.59
N ARG A 2 -36.45 49.19 0.49
CA ARG A 2 -36.41 48.63 -0.87
C ARG A 2 -35.04 48.75 -1.57
N LEU A 3 -34.07 49.45 -0.99
CA LEU A 3 -32.76 49.67 -1.55
C LEU A 3 -31.89 48.36 -1.65
N PRO A 4 -31.86 47.45 -0.63
CA PRO A 4 -31.05 46.24 -0.71
C PRO A 4 -31.54 45.24 -1.76
N ALA A 5 -32.83 45.13 -2.01
CA ALA A 5 -33.38 44.25 -3.02
C ALA A 5 -33.04 44.73 -4.44
N PHE A 6 -33.02 46.02 -4.68
CA PHE A 6 -32.65 46.61 -5.98
C PHE A 6 -31.15 46.42 -6.27
N VAL A 7 -30.29 46.61 -5.24
CA VAL A 7 -28.84 46.36 -5.34
C VAL A 7 -28.57 44.88 -5.64
N LEU A 8 -29.24 43.95 -4.95
CA LEU A 8 -29.13 42.52 -5.23
C LEU A 8 -29.57 42.15 -6.64
N ALA A 9 -30.70 42.70 -7.12
CA ALA A 9 -31.19 42.47 -8.49
C ALA A 9 -30.20 42.96 -9.56
N LEU A 10 -29.40 43.96 -9.25
CA LEU A 10 -28.38 44.51 -10.17
C LEU A 10 -27.06 43.70 -10.08
N LEU A 11 -26.72 43.16 -8.92
CA LEU A 11 -25.51 42.39 -8.72
C LEU A 11 -25.61 40.93 -9.21
N ILE A 12 -26.76 40.27 -9.08
CA ILE A 12 -26.98 38.90 -9.52
C ILE A 12 -26.60 38.67 -10.99
N PRO A 13 -27.06 39.49 -11.96
CA PRO A 13 -26.69 39.31 -13.39
C PRO A 13 -25.24 39.71 -13.68
N LEU A 14 -24.58 40.47 -12.79
CA LEU A 14 -23.18 40.83 -12.94
C LEU A 14 -22.25 39.63 -12.67
N VAL A 15 -22.66 38.74 -11.76
CA VAL A 15 -21.88 37.55 -11.37
C VAL A 15 -21.55 36.68 -12.59
N PRO A 16 -22.48 36.20 -13.43
CA PRO A 16 -22.15 35.39 -14.60
C PRO A 16 -21.37 36.17 -15.67
N LEU A 17 -21.51 37.48 -15.78
CA LEU A 17 -20.72 38.31 -16.71
C LEU A 17 -19.26 38.40 -16.24
N VAL A 18 -19.06 38.66 -14.96
CA VAL A 18 -17.70 38.66 -14.35
C VAL A 18 -17.09 37.28 -14.43
N GLN A 19 -17.88 36.22 -14.13
CA GLN A 19 -17.43 34.84 -14.22
C GLN A 19 -16.98 34.47 -15.64
N ARG A 20 -17.79 34.79 -16.66
CA ARG A 20 -17.40 34.59 -18.08
C ARG A 20 -16.15 35.35 -18.48
N SER A 21 -15.99 36.57 -17.98
CA SER A 21 -14.77 37.38 -18.23
C SER A 21 -13.55 36.80 -17.56
N ILE A 22 -13.70 36.23 -16.35
CA ILE A 22 -12.66 35.50 -15.63
C ILE A 22 -12.32 34.21 -16.38
N ASP A 23 -13.31 33.43 -16.75
CA ASP A 23 -13.11 32.15 -17.46
C ASP A 23 -12.44 32.33 -18.83
N ALA A 24 -12.81 33.39 -19.55
CA ALA A 24 -12.20 33.74 -20.86
C ALA A 24 -10.72 34.22 -20.74
N ARG A 25 -10.35 34.80 -19.61
CA ARG A 25 -8.98 35.26 -19.32
C ARG A 25 -8.12 34.19 -18.63
N GLN A 26 -8.75 33.21 -18.05
CA GLN A 26 -8.08 32.12 -17.39
C GLN A 26 -7.68 31.11 -18.48
N GLY A 27 -6.37 30.99 -18.75
CA GLY A 27 -5.81 29.95 -19.59
C GLY A 27 -6.18 28.54 -19.14
N SER A 28 -5.76 27.53 -19.87
CA SER A 28 -6.09 26.12 -19.57
C SER A 28 -5.87 25.79 -18.11
N PHE A 29 -6.62 24.85 -17.56
CA PHE A 29 -6.50 24.43 -16.15
C PHE A 29 -5.05 24.05 -15.81
N ALA A 30 -4.30 23.52 -16.77
CA ALA A 30 -2.88 23.19 -16.67
C ALA A 30 -1.98 24.43 -16.42
N GLU A 31 -2.31 25.59 -17.01
CA GLU A 31 -1.56 26.85 -16.75
C GLU A 31 -1.83 27.40 -15.35
N ARG A 32 -3.02 27.18 -14.79
CA ARG A 32 -3.39 27.56 -13.42
C ARG A 32 -2.70 26.70 -12.37
N ALA A 33 -2.39 25.47 -12.71
CA ALA A 33 -1.70 24.52 -11.83
C ALA A 33 -0.18 24.77 -11.72
N ARG A 34 0.38 25.75 -12.47
CA ARG A 34 1.79 26.12 -12.32
C ARG A 34 2.07 26.54 -10.87
N PRO A 35 3.15 26.03 -10.26
CA PRO A 35 3.53 26.41 -8.91
C PRO A 35 3.71 27.93 -8.84
N LEU A 36 2.96 28.59 -7.95
CA LEU A 36 2.87 30.06 -7.88
C LEU A 36 4.19 30.73 -7.50
N PHE A 37 5.14 30.04 -6.87
CA PHE A 37 6.38 30.64 -6.39
C PHE A 37 7.49 29.62 -6.13
N SER A 38 8.72 30.14 -6.28
CA SER A 38 9.98 29.76 -5.70
C SER A 38 10.31 28.26 -5.63
N GLU A 39 11.38 27.92 -6.30
CA GLU A 39 12.02 26.62 -6.30
C GLU A 39 12.59 26.17 -4.94
N SER A 40 12.62 27.07 -3.91
CA SER A 40 13.21 26.78 -2.60
C SER A 40 12.21 26.98 -1.46
N PRO A 41 11.87 25.91 -0.72
CA PRO A 41 11.05 25.97 0.49
C PRO A 41 11.60 26.96 1.53
N GLU A 42 12.93 27.08 1.64
CA GLU A 42 13.60 27.96 2.60
C GLU A 42 13.41 29.44 2.26
N ARG A 43 13.40 29.79 0.96
CA ARG A 43 13.11 31.14 0.52
C ARG A 43 11.68 31.53 0.84
N LEU A 44 10.74 30.61 0.55
CA LEU A 44 9.32 30.85 0.84
C LEU A 44 9.09 31.05 2.33
N ARG A 45 9.69 30.26 3.19
CA ARG A 45 9.58 30.39 4.65
C ARG A 45 10.04 31.77 5.13
N ARG A 46 11.08 32.36 4.52
CA ARG A 46 11.55 33.72 4.86
C ARG A 46 10.59 34.80 4.38
N LEU A 47 9.82 34.55 3.33
CA LEU A 47 8.89 35.51 2.75
C LEU A 47 7.53 35.55 3.49
N VAL A 48 7.19 34.52 4.24
CA VAL A 48 5.88 34.35 4.89
C VAL A 48 5.99 34.12 6.41
N PRO A 49 6.76 34.91 7.14
CA PRO A 49 6.96 34.71 8.58
C PRO A 49 5.63 34.81 9.33
N GLY A 50 5.29 33.76 10.10
CA GLY A 50 4.03 33.66 10.86
C GLY A 50 2.83 33.15 10.05
N PHE A 51 2.97 32.97 8.73
CA PHE A 51 1.92 32.43 7.85
C PHE A 51 2.30 31.07 7.23
N GLU A 52 3.34 30.43 7.73
CA GLU A 52 3.89 29.18 7.17
C GLU A 52 2.82 28.08 7.04
N LEU A 53 1.97 27.93 8.05
CA LEU A 53 0.90 26.93 8.04
C LEU A 53 -0.15 27.22 6.97
N LEU A 54 -0.56 28.50 6.85
CA LEU A 54 -1.51 28.91 5.80
C LEU A 54 -0.96 28.64 4.41
N PHE A 55 0.31 28.95 4.18
CA PHE A 55 0.95 28.68 2.90
C PHE A 55 1.17 27.17 2.68
N ALA A 56 1.43 26.40 3.72
CA ALA A 56 1.46 24.93 3.61
C ALA A 56 0.12 24.38 3.10
N ASP A 57 -1.00 24.85 3.65
CA ASP A 57 -2.34 24.46 3.18
C ASP A 57 -2.60 24.87 1.72
N VAL A 58 -2.19 26.09 1.34
CA VAL A 58 -2.32 26.57 -0.06
C VAL A 58 -1.50 25.67 -1.00
N TYR A 59 -0.25 25.34 -0.65
CA TYR A 59 0.58 24.47 -1.48
C TYR A 59 0.06 23.03 -1.51
N TRP A 60 -0.48 22.52 -0.39
CA TRP A 60 -1.16 21.23 -0.37
C TRP A 60 -2.38 21.21 -1.30
N LEU A 61 -3.26 22.19 -1.23
CA LEU A 61 -4.40 22.33 -2.13
C LEU A 61 -3.94 22.40 -3.60
N ARG A 62 -2.85 23.09 -3.88
CA ARG A 62 -2.24 23.13 -5.22
C ARG A 62 -1.74 21.77 -5.68
N ALA A 63 -1.10 21.00 -4.80
CA ALA A 63 -0.66 19.64 -5.11
C ALA A 63 -1.84 18.74 -5.48
N VAL A 64 -2.93 18.79 -4.69
CA VAL A 64 -4.16 18.02 -4.94
C VAL A 64 -4.84 18.46 -6.24
N GLN A 65 -4.97 19.77 -6.48
CA GLN A 65 -5.56 20.32 -7.71
C GLN A 65 -4.71 19.95 -8.94
N TYR A 66 -3.39 20.05 -8.84
CA TYR A 66 -2.49 19.68 -9.92
C TYR A 66 -2.61 18.19 -10.25
N TYR A 67 -2.55 17.31 -9.24
CA TYR A 67 -2.74 15.88 -9.42
C TYR A 67 -4.10 15.57 -10.07
N GLY A 68 -5.18 16.14 -9.55
CA GLY A 68 -6.53 15.92 -10.07
C GLY A 68 -6.71 16.42 -11.51
N SER A 69 -6.12 17.58 -11.85
CA SER A 69 -6.20 18.16 -13.18
C SER A 69 -5.43 17.34 -14.22
N GLU A 70 -4.22 16.93 -13.89
CA GLU A 70 -3.43 16.06 -14.77
C GLU A 70 -4.15 14.74 -15.04
N ARG A 71 -4.68 14.11 -13.98
CA ARG A 71 -5.37 12.83 -14.06
C ARG A 71 -6.66 12.87 -14.89
N VAL A 72 -7.43 13.97 -14.79
CA VAL A 72 -8.81 14.04 -15.37
C VAL A 72 -8.82 14.69 -16.74
N PHE A 73 -8.00 15.72 -16.95
CA PHE A 73 -8.11 16.58 -18.13
C PHE A 73 -6.95 16.45 -19.10
N ASN A 74 -5.81 15.84 -18.66
CA ASN A 74 -4.67 15.66 -19.54
C ASN A 74 -4.62 14.23 -20.09
N PRO A 75 -4.74 14.01 -21.41
CA PRO A 75 -4.63 12.69 -22.01
C PRO A 75 -3.25 12.03 -21.83
N ASP A 76 -2.19 12.86 -21.70
CA ASP A 76 -0.82 12.42 -21.40
C ASP A 76 -0.31 13.17 -20.16
N PRO A 77 -0.72 12.75 -18.95
CA PRO A 77 -0.46 13.50 -17.72
C PRO A 77 1.03 13.57 -17.38
N SER A 78 1.48 14.79 -17.02
CA SER A 78 2.81 15.02 -16.45
C SER A 78 2.68 15.41 -14.99
N TYR A 79 3.35 14.67 -14.11
CA TYR A 79 3.32 14.91 -12.67
C TYR A 79 4.61 15.56 -12.14
N ASP A 80 5.35 16.28 -12.99
CA ASP A 80 6.70 16.79 -12.67
C ASP A 80 6.68 17.85 -11.55
N ASN A 81 5.59 18.63 -11.43
CA ASN A 81 5.43 19.63 -10.39
C ASN A 81 4.92 19.04 -9.04
N LEU A 82 4.54 17.76 -9.01
CA LEU A 82 3.93 17.17 -7.82
C LEU A 82 4.92 17.07 -6.66
N ARG A 83 6.13 16.56 -6.92
CA ARG A 83 7.18 16.44 -5.89
C ARG A 83 7.59 17.79 -5.32
N PRO A 84 7.88 18.84 -6.10
CA PRO A 84 8.16 20.18 -5.59
C PRO A 84 7.03 20.74 -4.71
N LEU A 85 5.78 20.58 -5.09
CA LEU A 85 4.63 21.04 -4.30
C LEU A 85 4.54 20.34 -2.94
N ILE A 86 4.74 19.01 -2.91
CA ILE A 86 4.77 18.22 -1.68
C ILE A 86 5.96 18.65 -0.78
N ASP A 87 7.13 18.86 -1.38
CA ASP A 87 8.32 19.25 -0.64
C ASP A 87 8.18 20.64 0.01
N ILE A 88 7.59 21.61 -0.69
CA ILE A 88 7.28 22.93 -0.14
C ILE A 88 6.25 22.79 1.00
N THR A 89 5.17 22.07 0.77
CA THR A 89 4.12 21.83 1.78
C THR A 89 4.72 21.28 3.07
N THR A 90 5.48 20.20 2.97
CA THR A 90 6.06 19.50 4.13
C THR A 90 7.27 20.23 4.76
N ALA A 91 7.86 21.20 4.07
CA ALA A 91 8.86 22.08 4.65
C ALA A 91 8.22 23.22 5.44
N LEU A 92 7.08 23.75 4.97
CA LEU A 92 6.33 24.82 5.67
C LEU A 92 5.58 24.26 6.89
N ASP A 93 4.92 23.11 6.76
CA ASP A 93 4.31 22.39 7.87
C ASP A 93 4.79 20.92 7.92
N PRO A 94 5.84 20.64 8.70
CA PRO A 94 6.30 19.26 8.91
C PRO A 94 5.31 18.36 9.64
N ARG A 95 4.24 18.92 10.25
CA ARG A 95 3.21 18.18 10.97
C ARG A 95 2.00 17.82 10.12
N LEU A 96 1.93 18.28 8.88
CA LEU A 96 0.84 17.96 7.96
C LEU A 96 0.98 16.50 7.45
N GLU A 97 0.55 15.56 8.28
CA GLU A 97 0.65 14.11 8.02
C GLU A 97 0.04 13.72 6.66
N LEU A 98 -1.09 14.35 6.28
CA LEU A 98 -1.79 14.07 5.03
C LEU A 98 -0.92 14.31 3.79
N ALA A 99 -0.06 15.35 3.82
CA ALA A 99 0.81 15.67 2.68
C ALA A 99 1.83 14.56 2.41
N TYR A 100 2.38 13.93 3.45
CA TYR A 100 3.29 12.80 3.29
C TYR A 100 2.55 11.57 2.76
N ARG A 101 1.40 11.24 3.35
CA ARG A 101 0.63 10.04 3.04
C ARG A 101 0.08 10.05 1.62
N TYR A 102 -0.72 11.05 1.28
CA TYR A 102 -1.31 11.18 -0.05
C TYR A 102 -0.30 11.61 -1.11
N GLY A 103 0.65 12.46 -0.75
CA GLY A 103 1.75 12.82 -1.65
C GLY A 103 2.54 11.61 -2.13
N ALA A 104 2.83 10.66 -1.24
CA ALA A 104 3.47 9.42 -1.61
C ALA A 104 2.60 8.55 -2.53
N ILE A 105 1.29 8.45 -2.28
CA ILE A 105 0.36 7.72 -3.14
C ILE A 105 0.35 8.33 -4.54
N PHE A 106 0.17 9.66 -4.66
CA PHE A 106 0.12 10.36 -5.94
C PHE A 106 1.41 10.17 -6.77
N LEU A 107 2.57 10.12 -6.09
CA LEU A 107 3.85 9.88 -6.74
C LEU A 107 4.02 8.42 -7.18
N SER A 108 3.43 7.47 -6.46
CA SER A 108 3.73 6.03 -6.61
C SER A 108 2.75 5.28 -7.50
N GLU A 109 1.49 5.73 -7.58
CA GLU A 109 0.50 5.10 -8.45
C GLU A 109 0.97 5.07 -9.90
N ASP A 110 0.68 3.96 -10.58
CA ASP A 110 1.05 3.76 -11.98
C ASP A 110 0.43 4.81 -12.91
N ARG A 111 1.15 5.17 -13.96
CA ARG A 111 0.62 6.03 -15.02
C ARG A 111 -0.54 5.32 -15.75
N PRO A 112 -1.58 6.04 -16.17
CA PRO A 112 -1.76 7.50 -16.12
C PRO A 112 -2.37 8.01 -14.80
N ILE A 113 -2.68 7.14 -13.84
CA ILE A 113 -3.39 7.47 -12.60
C ILE A 113 -2.51 8.33 -11.69
N GLY A 114 -1.24 8.00 -11.53
CA GLY A 114 -0.25 8.71 -10.76
C GLY A 114 1.04 8.93 -11.52
N ALA A 115 2.09 9.37 -10.82
CA ALA A 115 3.35 9.73 -11.46
C ALA A 115 4.19 8.51 -11.89
N GLY A 116 3.93 7.29 -11.38
CA GLY A 116 4.72 6.11 -11.65
C GLY A 116 6.15 6.20 -11.11
N LYS A 117 6.36 6.94 -10.01
CA LYS A 117 7.68 7.19 -9.40
C LYS A 117 7.69 6.73 -7.94
N PRO A 118 7.57 5.41 -7.66
CA PRO A 118 7.45 4.91 -6.30
C PRO A 118 8.67 5.21 -5.41
N GLU A 119 9.86 5.38 -5.97
CA GLU A 119 11.05 5.78 -5.22
C GLU A 119 10.88 7.17 -4.59
N LEU A 120 10.26 8.12 -5.31
CA LEU A 120 9.97 9.45 -4.79
C LEU A 120 8.89 9.40 -3.70
N GLY A 121 7.90 8.52 -3.85
CA GLY A 121 6.90 8.26 -2.81
C GLY A 121 7.51 7.69 -1.53
N LEU A 122 8.46 6.76 -1.67
CA LEU A 122 9.22 6.21 -0.55
C LEU A 122 9.97 7.30 0.22
N GLU A 123 10.72 8.16 -0.47
CA GLU A 123 11.44 9.28 0.15
C GLU A 123 10.52 10.23 0.94
N VAL A 124 9.32 10.51 0.38
CA VAL A 124 8.31 11.34 1.04
C VAL A 124 7.80 10.67 2.33
N LEU A 125 7.51 9.36 2.31
CA LEU A 125 7.09 8.63 3.51
C LEU A 125 8.19 8.55 4.56
N GLU A 126 9.43 8.29 4.16
CA GLU A 126 10.56 8.29 5.09
C GLU A 126 10.78 9.66 5.72
N LYS A 127 10.65 10.75 4.95
CA LYS A 127 10.66 12.12 5.47
C LYS A 127 9.55 12.31 6.50
N GLY A 128 8.33 11.83 6.22
CA GLY A 128 7.19 11.89 7.12
C GLY A 128 7.41 11.13 8.43
N VAL A 129 7.94 9.90 8.36
CA VAL A 129 8.25 9.10 9.56
C VAL A 129 9.32 9.76 10.42
N ARG A 130 10.32 10.44 9.82
CA ARG A 130 11.31 11.23 10.57
C ARG A 130 10.70 12.47 11.21
N ALA A 131 9.79 13.15 10.53
CA ALA A 131 9.12 14.36 11.03
C ALA A 131 8.09 14.05 12.14
N LEU A 132 7.40 12.91 12.03
CA LEU A 132 6.30 12.48 12.90
C LEU A 132 6.54 11.05 13.41
N PRO A 133 7.55 10.83 14.26
CA PRO A 133 7.93 9.48 14.71
C PRO A 133 6.84 8.76 15.52
N GLY A 134 5.89 9.51 16.09
CA GLY A 134 4.73 9.01 16.81
C GLY A 134 3.53 8.64 15.91
N SER A 135 3.61 8.85 14.60
CA SER A 135 2.52 8.46 13.69
C SER A 135 2.65 6.99 13.27
N TRP A 136 1.77 6.13 13.80
CA TRP A 136 1.65 4.76 13.34
C TRP A 136 1.06 4.68 11.92
N ARG A 137 0.29 5.67 11.48
CA ARG A 137 -0.29 5.73 10.14
C ARG A 137 0.79 5.88 9.08
N LEU A 138 1.76 6.76 9.29
CA LEU A 138 2.91 6.90 8.39
C LEU A 138 3.76 5.63 8.33
N ARG A 139 3.92 4.92 9.46
CA ARG A 139 4.60 3.62 9.45
C ARG A 139 3.81 2.55 8.71
N TRP A 140 2.48 2.58 8.83
CA TRP A 140 1.62 1.74 8.02
C TRP A 140 1.82 2.01 6.53
N ASP A 141 1.71 3.27 6.11
CA ASP A 141 1.86 3.65 4.71
C ASP A 141 3.27 3.31 4.18
N LEU A 142 4.32 3.53 4.98
CA LEU A 142 5.69 3.16 4.63
C LEU A 142 5.86 1.63 4.49
N GLY A 143 5.28 0.84 5.41
CA GLY A 143 5.29 -0.61 5.33
C GLY A 143 4.52 -1.13 4.11
N ALA A 144 3.34 -0.58 3.85
CA ALA A 144 2.55 -0.89 2.66
C ALA A 144 3.31 -0.52 1.37
N HIS A 145 4.00 0.61 1.37
CA HIS A 145 4.80 1.06 0.24
C HIS A 145 5.96 0.09 -0.06
N TRP A 146 6.71 -0.34 0.96
CA TRP A 146 7.75 -1.36 0.80
C TRP A 146 7.19 -2.67 0.22
N PHE A 147 5.98 -3.08 0.65
CA PHE A 147 5.38 -4.32 0.17
C PHE A 147 4.83 -4.21 -1.25
N PHE A 148 3.99 -3.18 -1.53
CA PHE A 148 3.25 -3.11 -2.79
C PHE A 148 4.07 -2.55 -3.95
N TYR A 149 4.91 -1.54 -3.71
CA TYR A 149 5.66 -0.87 -4.77
C TYR A 149 7.10 -1.36 -4.85
N MET A 150 7.79 -1.45 -3.72
CA MET A 150 9.21 -1.85 -3.69
C MET A 150 9.41 -3.37 -3.66
N LYS A 151 8.33 -4.17 -3.48
CA LYS A 151 8.34 -5.64 -3.43
C LYS A 151 9.28 -6.22 -2.38
N ASP A 152 9.53 -5.50 -1.30
CA ASP A 152 10.39 -5.93 -0.18
C ASP A 152 9.54 -6.22 1.07
N ALA A 153 9.08 -7.46 1.17
CA ALA A 153 8.26 -7.93 2.29
C ALA A 153 9.00 -7.88 3.64
N LYS A 154 10.32 -8.07 3.64
CA LYS A 154 11.13 -8.04 4.87
C LYS A 154 11.21 -6.63 5.45
N ARG A 155 11.51 -5.64 4.62
CA ARG A 155 11.50 -4.23 5.05
C ARG A 155 10.11 -3.79 5.45
N ALA A 156 9.08 -4.17 4.70
CA ALA A 156 7.69 -3.90 5.04
C ALA A 156 7.34 -4.39 6.44
N ALA A 157 7.63 -5.66 6.73
CA ALA A 157 7.38 -6.27 8.04
C ALA A 157 8.19 -5.60 9.17
N ALA A 158 9.46 -5.27 8.93
CA ALA A 158 10.30 -4.58 9.92
C ALA A 158 9.72 -3.21 10.31
N VAL A 159 9.26 -2.42 9.33
CA VAL A 159 8.62 -1.12 9.56
C VAL A 159 7.34 -1.27 10.38
N LEU A 160 6.47 -2.23 10.04
CA LEU A 160 5.20 -2.46 10.74
C LEU A 160 5.41 -2.97 12.17
N ARG A 161 6.37 -3.86 12.40
CA ARG A 161 6.74 -4.31 13.75
C ARG A 161 7.26 -3.16 14.61
N GLY A 162 8.05 -2.26 14.03
CA GLY A 162 8.52 -1.05 14.72
C GLY A 162 7.40 -0.08 15.11
N ALA A 163 6.20 -0.19 14.52
CA ALA A 163 5.04 0.61 14.91
C ALA A 163 4.39 0.14 16.22
N LYS A 164 4.65 -1.09 16.70
CA LYS A 164 4.07 -1.66 17.92
C LYS A 164 4.30 -0.81 19.17
N SER A 165 5.45 -0.15 19.27
CA SER A 165 5.81 0.71 20.41
C SER A 165 5.15 2.09 20.38
N ILE A 166 4.42 2.43 19.32
CA ILE A 166 3.76 3.73 19.18
C ILE A 166 2.42 3.70 19.90
N THR A 167 2.20 4.67 20.78
CA THR A 167 0.93 4.81 21.49
C THR A 167 -0.25 4.93 20.53
N GLY A 168 -1.29 4.10 20.72
CA GLY A 168 -2.46 4.07 19.86
C GLY A 168 -2.28 3.31 18.54
N ALA A 169 -1.14 2.66 18.33
CA ALA A 169 -0.95 1.77 17.19
C ALA A 169 -1.87 0.54 17.32
N PRO A 170 -2.65 0.20 16.28
CA PRO A 170 -3.53 -0.96 16.32
C PRO A 170 -2.73 -2.27 16.31
N TYR A 171 -3.19 -3.26 17.07
CA TYR A 171 -2.56 -4.60 17.16
C TYR A 171 -2.50 -5.34 15.81
N TRP A 172 -3.40 -5.03 14.88
CA TRP A 172 -3.44 -5.68 13.57
C TRP A 172 -2.21 -5.34 12.68
N LEU A 173 -1.42 -4.31 13.00
CA LEU A 173 -0.18 -4.00 12.28
C LEU A 173 0.84 -5.14 12.37
N GLU A 174 0.93 -5.79 13.54
CA GLU A 174 1.81 -6.94 13.73
C GLU A 174 1.30 -8.17 12.96
N ASN A 175 -0.01 -8.41 12.96
CA ASN A 175 -0.63 -9.45 12.14
C ASN A 175 -0.35 -9.26 10.65
N LEU A 176 -0.36 -8.01 10.19
CA LEU A 176 -0.08 -7.69 8.80
C LEU A 176 1.39 -7.89 8.44
N ALA A 177 2.31 -7.54 9.36
CA ALA A 177 3.73 -7.81 9.18
C ALA A 177 3.98 -9.31 8.95
N ALA A 178 3.34 -10.18 9.76
CA ALA A 178 3.41 -11.62 9.55
C ALA A 178 2.87 -12.05 8.17
N ARG A 179 1.72 -11.49 7.76
CA ARG A 179 1.13 -11.80 6.44
C ARG A 179 1.98 -11.36 5.27
N PHE A 180 2.73 -10.28 5.39
CA PHE A 180 3.65 -9.85 4.34
C PHE A 180 4.80 -10.85 4.16
N LEU A 181 5.23 -11.50 5.23
CA LEU A 181 6.30 -12.49 5.21
C LEU A 181 5.86 -13.90 4.76
N GLU A 182 4.55 -14.21 4.73
CA GLU A 182 4.03 -15.55 4.42
C GLU A 182 4.55 -16.11 3.07
N GLY A 183 4.85 -15.26 2.10
CA GLY A 183 5.36 -15.65 0.79
C GLY A 183 6.88 -15.85 0.76
N ASP A 184 7.63 -14.99 1.44
CA ASP A 184 9.08 -14.88 1.30
C ASP A 184 9.85 -15.45 2.49
N ASP A 185 9.31 -15.32 3.71
CA ASP A 185 9.97 -15.72 4.96
C ASP A 185 8.97 -16.29 5.96
N ARG A 186 8.53 -17.52 5.73
CA ARG A 186 7.55 -18.19 6.57
C ARG A 186 8.07 -18.45 8.00
N ASN A 187 9.36 -18.55 8.19
CA ASN A 187 9.92 -18.74 9.53
C ASN A 187 9.71 -17.49 10.38
N SER A 188 10.06 -16.32 9.85
CA SER A 188 9.79 -15.05 10.54
C SER A 188 8.29 -14.78 10.70
N ALA A 189 7.46 -15.14 9.70
CA ALA A 189 6.00 -15.06 9.83
C ALA A 189 5.48 -15.97 10.97
N ARG A 190 6.01 -17.22 11.06
CA ARG A 190 5.65 -18.19 12.10
C ARG A 190 6.02 -17.71 13.50
N GLU A 191 7.19 -17.07 13.66
CA GLU A 191 7.61 -16.48 14.92
C GLU A 191 6.65 -15.38 15.39
N ILE A 192 6.21 -14.48 14.48
CA ILE A 192 5.25 -13.44 14.80
C ILE A 192 3.91 -14.05 15.24
N TRP A 193 3.41 -15.05 14.49
CA TRP A 193 2.16 -15.72 14.84
C TRP A 193 2.27 -16.51 16.14
N ARG A 194 3.41 -17.15 16.42
CA ARG A 194 3.66 -17.84 17.70
C ARG A 194 3.63 -16.86 18.86
N HIS A 195 4.30 -15.74 18.75
CA HIS A 195 4.26 -14.69 19.77
C HIS A 195 2.83 -14.19 20.01
N GLN A 196 2.07 -13.93 18.94
CA GLN A 196 0.64 -13.54 19.05
C GLN A 196 -0.23 -14.62 19.72
N TYR A 197 0.07 -15.90 19.49
CA TYR A 197 -0.62 -17.02 20.15
C TYR A 197 -0.29 -17.08 21.65
N GLU A 198 0.94 -16.81 22.03
CA GLU A 198 1.40 -16.87 23.42
C GLU A 198 0.82 -15.73 24.27
N ILE A 199 0.81 -14.49 23.73
CA ILE A 199 0.38 -13.30 24.49
C ILE A 199 -1.08 -12.92 24.26
N GLY A 200 -1.70 -13.41 23.18
CA GLY A 200 -3.06 -13.05 22.78
C GLY A 200 -4.12 -13.88 23.51
N GLU A 201 -5.31 -13.30 23.61
CA GLU A 201 -6.49 -13.94 24.15
C GLU A 201 -7.62 -13.96 23.11
N GLY A 202 -8.58 -14.88 23.25
CA GLY A 202 -9.77 -14.97 22.41
C GLY A 202 -9.44 -14.96 20.92
N GLY A 203 -10.09 -14.10 20.14
CA GLY A 203 -9.95 -14.04 18.69
C GLY A 203 -8.53 -13.72 18.18
N VAL A 204 -7.67 -13.08 18.98
CA VAL A 204 -6.25 -12.82 18.60
C VAL A 204 -5.50 -14.15 18.60
N ARG A 205 -5.67 -14.95 19.64
CA ARG A 205 -5.05 -16.28 19.78
C ARG A 205 -5.54 -17.24 18.70
N ASP A 206 -6.86 -17.26 18.46
CA ASP A 206 -7.47 -18.10 17.43
C ASP A 206 -6.98 -17.75 16.03
N ASN A 207 -6.88 -16.45 15.72
CA ASN A 207 -6.33 -15.97 14.45
C ASN A 207 -4.85 -16.35 14.29
N ALA A 208 -4.06 -16.28 15.34
CA ALA A 208 -2.66 -16.68 15.30
C ALA A 208 -2.52 -18.18 15.03
N LEU A 209 -3.27 -19.02 15.74
CA LEU A 209 -3.31 -20.48 15.52
C LEU A 209 -3.72 -20.80 14.08
N TYR A 210 -4.79 -20.18 13.59
CA TYR A 210 -5.24 -20.35 12.22
C TYR A 210 -4.14 -20.04 11.18
N ASN A 211 -3.42 -18.92 11.35
CA ASN A 211 -2.37 -18.55 10.40
C ASN A 211 -1.14 -19.47 10.50
N MET A 212 -0.77 -19.97 11.69
CA MET A 212 0.27 -21.00 11.81
C MET A 212 -0.13 -22.28 11.06
N GLN A 213 -1.37 -22.74 11.21
CA GLN A 213 -1.88 -23.90 10.45
C GLN A 213 -1.85 -23.67 8.93
N VAL A 214 -2.13 -22.42 8.47
CA VAL A 214 -1.97 -22.07 7.06
C VAL A 214 -0.52 -22.21 6.60
N LEU A 215 0.45 -21.72 7.39
CA LEU A 215 1.88 -21.86 7.05
C LEU A 215 2.30 -23.33 6.97
N ASP A 216 1.85 -24.16 7.91
CA ASP A 216 2.15 -25.61 7.89
C ASP A 216 1.55 -26.30 6.67
N ALA A 217 0.30 -25.95 6.28
CA ALA A 217 -0.30 -26.47 5.05
C ALA A 217 0.48 -26.06 3.80
N LEU A 218 0.99 -24.81 3.75
CA LEU A 218 1.82 -24.34 2.65
C LEU A 218 3.16 -25.08 2.59
N ASP A 219 3.79 -25.36 3.73
CA ASP A 219 5.05 -26.12 3.78
C ASP A 219 4.86 -27.56 3.29
N ILE A 220 3.79 -28.23 3.69
CA ILE A 220 3.43 -29.55 3.19
C ILE A 220 3.22 -29.52 1.67
N ARG A 221 2.42 -28.57 1.17
CA ARG A 221 2.15 -28.41 -0.27
C ARG A 221 3.45 -28.24 -1.05
N ASP A 222 4.33 -27.36 -0.58
CA ASP A 222 5.56 -27.02 -1.32
C ASP A 222 6.58 -28.14 -1.27
N ALA A 223 6.67 -28.91 -0.17
CA ALA A 223 7.49 -30.11 -0.07
C ALA A 223 7.06 -31.19 -1.08
N TYR A 224 5.74 -31.39 -1.23
CA TYR A 224 5.21 -32.33 -2.22
C TYR A 224 5.41 -31.81 -3.65
N ASN A 225 5.19 -30.55 -3.91
CA ASN A 225 5.43 -29.97 -5.23
C ASN A 225 6.91 -30.07 -5.63
N ALA A 226 7.83 -29.84 -4.70
CA ALA A 226 9.26 -30.07 -4.94
C ALA A 226 9.58 -31.56 -5.22
N ALA A 227 8.90 -32.50 -4.55
CA ALA A 227 9.04 -33.92 -4.82
C ALA A 227 8.49 -34.31 -6.21
N ILE A 228 7.36 -33.75 -6.62
CA ILE A 228 6.77 -33.93 -7.95
C ILE A 228 7.73 -33.42 -9.04
N GLU A 229 8.35 -32.27 -8.84
CA GLU A 229 9.33 -31.71 -9.78
C GLU A 229 10.58 -32.61 -9.90
N ARG A 230 11.10 -33.15 -8.78
CA ARG A 230 12.20 -34.11 -8.82
C ARG A 230 11.84 -35.39 -9.58
N PHE A 231 10.63 -35.92 -9.34
CA PHE A 231 10.12 -37.09 -10.10
C PHE A 231 10.03 -36.75 -11.60
N ARG A 232 9.46 -35.58 -11.95
CA ARG A 232 9.33 -35.14 -13.34
C ARG A 232 10.70 -34.98 -14.02
N SER A 233 11.67 -34.46 -13.35
CA SER A 233 13.04 -34.30 -13.87
C SER A 233 13.72 -35.64 -14.11
N ALA A 234 13.43 -36.65 -13.29
CA ALA A 234 14.00 -37.98 -13.42
C ALA A 234 13.28 -38.89 -14.46
N SER A 235 11.95 -38.75 -14.57
CA SER A 235 11.11 -39.66 -15.40
C SER A 235 10.62 -39.02 -16.70
N GLY A 236 10.83 -37.71 -16.92
CA GLY A 236 10.35 -36.97 -18.10
C GLY A 236 8.84 -36.66 -18.09
N ARG A 237 8.10 -37.07 -17.06
CA ARG A 237 6.65 -36.85 -16.92
C ARG A 237 6.24 -36.58 -15.49
N SER A 238 5.07 -35.99 -15.29
CA SER A 238 4.47 -35.90 -13.96
C SER A 238 3.98 -37.26 -13.47
N PRO A 239 3.98 -37.52 -12.13
CA PRO A 239 3.38 -38.74 -11.58
C PRO A 239 1.87 -38.76 -11.85
N THR A 240 1.31 -39.94 -12.13
CA THR A 240 -0.13 -40.09 -12.36
C THR A 240 -0.95 -40.01 -11.07
N SER A 241 -0.30 -40.32 -9.95
CA SER A 241 -0.90 -40.22 -8.60
C SER A 241 0.16 -39.97 -7.54
N LEU A 242 -0.27 -39.56 -6.36
CA LEU A 242 0.63 -39.43 -5.19
C LEU A 242 1.13 -40.77 -4.67
N GLN A 243 0.37 -41.88 -4.93
CA GLN A 243 0.80 -43.24 -4.62
C GLN A 243 2.04 -43.63 -5.45
N GLU A 244 2.05 -43.29 -6.74
CA GLU A 244 3.23 -43.51 -7.61
C GLU A 244 4.44 -42.73 -7.06
N LEU A 245 4.25 -41.48 -6.62
CA LEU A 245 5.31 -40.66 -6.04
C LEU A 245 5.89 -41.29 -4.75
N ALA A 246 5.03 -41.91 -3.93
CA ALA A 246 5.45 -42.60 -2.70
C ALA A 246 6.15 -43.92 -3.01
N GLN A 247 5.64 -44.73 -3.95
CA GLN A 247 6.27 -45.97 -4.38
C GLN A 247 7.66 -45.74 -5.00
N ALA A 248 7.84 -44.64 -5.68
CA ALA A 248 9.14 -44.19 -6.19
C ALA A 248 10.09 -43.59 -5.13
N GLY A 249 9.66 -43.53 -3.88
CA GLY A 249 10.47 -43.08 -2.74
C GLY A 249 10.67 -41.57 -2.60
N TYR A 250 9.92 -40.74 -3.33
CA TYR A 250 10.03 -39.28 -3.27
C TYR A 250 9.32 -38.66 -2.08
N VAL A 251 8.28 -39.31 -1.55
CA VAL A 251 7.54 -38.93 -0.35
C VAL A 251 7.26 -40.14 0.53
N ARG A 252 7.09 -39.90 1.85
CA ARG A 252 6.78 -40.99 2.80
C ARG A 252 5.29 -41.33 2.81
N GLU A 253 4.44 -40.30 2.84
CA GLU A 253 2.98 -40.44 2.90
C GLU A 253 2.37 -40.23 1.52
N PRO A 254 1.59 -41.25 1.00
CA PRO A 254 0.98 -41.10 -0.31
C PRO A 254 -0.22 -40.17 -0.35
N VAL A 255 -0.80 -39.80 0.82
CA VAL A 255 -2.02 -38.96 0.89
C VAL A 255 -1.87 -37.96 2.05
N PRO A 256 -1.20 -36.83 1.79
CA PRO A 256 -1.00 -35.82 2.84
C PRO A 256 -2.32 -35.17 3.28
N ARG A 257 -2.40 -34.83 4.57
CA ARG A 257 -3.49 -34.06 5.15
C ARG A 257 -2.97 -32.70 5.63
N ASP A 258 -3.81 -31.70 5.54
CA ASP A 258 -3.52 -30.42 6.16
C ASP A 258 -3.69 -30.48 7.70
N PRO A 259 -3.24 -29.48 8.45
CA PRO A 259 -3.39 -29.45 9.91
C PRO A 259 -4.83 -29.55 10.45
N THR A 260 -5.84 -29.40 9.58
CA THR A 260 -7.26 -29.57 9.94
C THR A 260 -7.81 -30.96 9.60
N GLY A 261 -6.96 -31.86 9.06
CA GLY A 261 -7.28 -33.22 8.70
C GLY A 261 -7.85 -33.39 7.28
N VAL A 262 -7.98 -32.33 6.52
CA VAL A 262 -8.49 -32.38 5.14
C VAL A 262 -7.37 -32.80 4.18
N HIS A 263 -7.69 -33.73 3.26
CA HIS A 263 -6.72 -34.16 2.26
C HIS A 263 -6.41 -33.07 1.24
N PHE A 264 -5.13 -32.98 0.86
CA PHE A 264 -4.74 -32.17 -0.29
C PHE A 264 -5.27 -32.77 -1.59
N VAL A 265 -5.41 -31.92 -2.62
CA VAL A 265 -5.85 -32.32 -3.95
C VAL A 265 -4.64 -32.32 -4.89
N TYR A 266 -4.36 -33.46 -5.51
CA TYR A 266 -3.37 -33.57 -6.56
C TYR A 266 -4.04 -33.39 -7.94
N ASP A 267 -3.48 -32.52 -8.76
CA ASP A 267 -3.89 -32.32 -10.15
C ASP A 267 -2.83 -32.96 -11.07
N PRO A 268 -3.10 -34.16 -11.66
CA PRO A 268 -2.13 -34.85 -12.53
C PRO A 268 -1.81 -34.07 -13.82
N LYS A 269 -2.78 -33.26 -14.32
CA LYS A 269 -2.58 -32.50 -15.56
C LYS A 269 -1.68 -31.27 -15.29
N ALA A 270 -1.89 -30.60 -14.19
CA ALA A 270 -1.05 -29.48 -13.78
C ALA A 270 0.26 -29.93 -13.11
N GLY A 271 0.37 -31.21 -12.71
CA GLY A 271 1.52 -31.80 -12.03
C GLY A 271 1.79 -31.12 -10.67
N ARG A 272 0.73 -30.80 -9.89
CA ARG A 272 0.90 -30.08 -8.62
C ARG A 272 -0.15 -30.43 -7.57
N LEU A 273 0.30 -30.34 -6.32
CA LEU A 273 -0.54 -30.46 -5.13
C LEU A 273 -1.11 -29.11 -4.73
N ARG A 274 -2.38 -29.08 -4.30
CA ARG A 274 -3.09 -27.88 -3.84
C ARG A 274 -3.81 -28.14 -2.52
N ILE A 275 -4.03 -27.08 -1.75
CA ILE A 275 -4.94 -27.13 -0.60
C ILE A 275 -6.36 -27.29 -1.13
N ALA A 276 -7.10 -28.25 -0.58
CA ALA A 276 -8.49 -28.52 -0.99
C ALA A 276 -9.38 -27.29 -0.71
N ARG A 277 -10.27 -26.97 -1.63
CA ARG A 277 -11.25 -25.86 -1.45
C ARG A 277 -12.21 -26.10 -0.26
N THR A 278 -12.37 -27.35 0.15
CA THR A 278 -13.15 -27.75 1.33
C THR A 278 -12.42 -27.52 2.65
N SER A 279 -11.10 -27.29 2.62
CA SER A 279 -10.32 -26.94 3.79
C SER A 279 -10.60 -25.51 4.24
N ARG A 280 -10.75 -25.31 5.55
CA ARG A 280 -10.80 -23.94 6.13
C ARG A 280 -9.52 -23.14 5.94
N LEU A 281 -8.40 -23.83 5.57
CA LEU A 281 -7.09 -23.19 5.32
C LEU A 281 -6.93 -22.73 3.86
N TRP A 282 -7.88 -23.08 2.98
CA TRP A 282 -7.84 -22.66 1.59
C TRP A 282 -8.00 -21.14 1.46
N ARG A 283 -7.19 -20.53 0.60
CA ARG A 283 -7.27 -19.12 0.22
C ARG A 283 -6.99 -18.99 -1.28
N SER A 284 -7.77 -18.16 -1.98
CA SER A 284 -7.61 -17.97 -3.45
C SER A 284 -6.21 -17.52 -3.86
N LYS A 285 -5.50 -16.76 -3.01
CA LYS A 285 -4.12 -16.32 -3.30
C LYS A 285 -3.08 -17.46 -3.33
N TYR A 286 -3.45 -18.70 -2.98
CA TYR A 286 -2.55 -19.87 -2.98
C TYR A 286 -2.92 -20.90 -4.07
N GLU A 287 -3.83 -20.59 -4.99
CA GLU A 287 -4.10 -21.36 -6.21
C GLU A 287 -3.02 -21.10 -7.31
#